data_f6433d290101955983cfff6031b5f003
#
_entry.id   f6433d290101955983cfff6031b5f003
#
_cell.length_a   1.000
_cell.length_b   1.000
_cell.length_c   1.000
_cell.angle_alpha   90.00
_cell.angle_beta   90.00
_cell.angle_gamma   90.00
#
_symmetry.space_group_name_H-M   'P 1'
#
loop_
_entity.id
_entity.type
_entity.pdbx_description
1 polymer ?
#
loop_
_entity_poly.entity_id
_entity_poly.type
_entity_poly.pdbx_seq_one_letter_code
_entity_poly.pdbx_strand_id
1 'polypeptide(L)'
;MASIQTASVNTLAYLQRKNKITYVSLVVLLSIFLLLDYIPGYSTWVTPPVALFLGLIFALSSGQAHPKFNKKVSKYLLQYSVVGLGFGMNLQASLASGKEGMEFTVISVVGTMLIGWFIGRKFLKVDRDTSYLISSGTAICGGSPVLRAKDTEMSVALGTIFILNAIALFIFPVIGHALDMSQQEFGTWAAIAIHDTSSVVGAGAAYGEEALQ
;
A
#
# COMPACT_ATOMS: atom_id res chain seq x y z
N MET A 1 -39.56 -25.69 -4.82
CA MET A 1 -38.69 -24.68 -4.16
C MET A 1 -37.31 -25.23 -3.78
N ALA A 2 -37.18 -26.47 -3.28
CA ALA A 2 -35.88 -27.08 -2.89
C ALA A 2 -34.87 -27.22 -4.05
N SER A 3 -35.31 -27.53 -5.28
CA SER A 3 -34.43 -27.69 -6.44
C SER A 3 -33.77 -26.39 -6.94
N ILE A 4 -34.44 -25.25 -6.78
CA ILE A 4 -33.91 -23.94 -7.17
C ILE A 4 -32.86 -23.49 -6.15
N GLN A 5 -33.07 -23.78 -4.88
CA GLN A 5 -32.15 -23.44 -3.80
C GLN A 5 -30.85 -24.27 -3.87
N THR A 6 -30.94 -25.55 -4.22
CA THR A 6 -29.76 -26.42 -4.43
C THR A 6 -28.97 -26.00 -5.69
N ALA A 7 -29.64 -25.60 -6.77
CA ALA A 7 -28.95 -25.12 -7.97
C ALA A 7 -28.19 -23.81 -7.69
N SER A 8 -28.78 -22.86 -6.96
CA SER A 8 -28.13 -21.60 -6.60
C SER A 8 -26.91 -21.79 -5.68
N VAL A 9 -26.98 -22.72 -4.73
CA VAL A 9 -25.88 -23.06 -3.82
C VAL A 9 -24.72 -23.70 -4.58
N ASN A 10 -25.00 -24.61 -5.51
CA ASN A 10 -23.99 -25.27 -6.34
C ASN A 10 -23.30 -24.27 -7.29
N THR A 11 -24.04 -23.34 -7.86
CA THR A 11 -23.48 -22.27 -8.74
C THR A 11 -22.58 -21.33 -7.93
N LEU A 12 -22.98 -20.92 -6.73
CA LEU A 12 -22.15 -20.08 -5.85
C LEU A 12 -20.88 -20.81 -5.42
N ALA A 13 -20.97 -22.08 -5.06
CA ALA A 13 -19.81 -22.90 -4.67
C ALA A 13 -18.83 -23.07 -5.86
N TYR A 14 -19.34 -23.25 -7.07
CA TYR A 14 -18.54 -23.33 -8.29
C TYR A 14 -17.81 -21.99 -8.58
N LEU A 15 -18.50 -20.86 -8.48
CA LEU A 15 -17.92 -19.53 -8.67
C LEU A 15 -16.85 -19.23 -7.61
N GLN A 16 -17.10 -19.55 -6.36
CA GLN A 16 -16.10 -19.40 -5.29
C GLN A 16 -14.87 -20.27 -5.51
N ARG A 17 -15.05 -21.51 -5.96
CA ARG A 17 -13.93 -22.41 -6.28
C ARG A 17 -13.12 -21.90 -7.47
N LYS A 18 -13.79 -21.42 -8.52
CA LYS A 18 -13.15 -20.82 -9.70
C LYS A 18 -12.33 -19.58 -9.30
N ASN A 19 -12.88 -18.70 -8.49
CA ASN A 19 -12.17 -17.52 -7.99
C ASN A 19 -10.93 -17.87 -7.17
N LYS A 20 -10.98 -18.93 -6.35
CA LYS A 20 -9.82 -19.40 -5.59
C LYS A 20 -8.69 -19.93 -6.48
N ILE A 21 -9.03 -20.71 -7.50
CA ILE A 21 -8.06 -21.22 -8.46
C ILE A 21 -7.43 -20.09 -9.24
N THR A 22 -8.24 -19.15 -9.76
CA THR A 22 -7.74 -17.97 -10.49
C THR A 22 -6.83 -17.10 -9.61
N TYR A 23 -7.17 -16.93 -8.33
CA TYR A 23 -6.34 -16.22 -7.37
C TYR A 23 -4.97 -16.89 -7.19
N VAL A 24 -4.95 -18.20 -6.92
CA VAL A 24 -3.71 -18.93 -6.71
C VAL A 24 -2.85 -18.91 -7.99
N SER A 25 -3.46 -19.09 -9.16
CA SER A 25 -2.72 -19.04 -10.43
C SER A 25 -2.13 -17.65 -10.69
N LEU A 26 -2.86 -16.57 -10.37
CA LEU A 26 -2.37 -15.19 -10.48
C LEU A 26 -1.17 -14.96 -9.55
N VAL A 27 -1.29 -15.35 -8.27
CA VAL A 27 -0.21 -15.20 -7.28
C VAL A 27 1.04 -15.98 -7.68
N VAL A 28 0.87 -17.23 -8.11
CA VAL A 28 1.98 -18.08 -8.57
C VAL A 28 2.65 -17.48 -9.80
N LEU A 29 1.88 -17.01 -10.78
CA LEU A 29 2.38 -16.41 -12.01
C LEU A 29 3.15 -15.11 -11.70
N LEU A 30 2.60 -14.23 -10.89
CA LEU A 30 3.29 -13.00 -10.46
C LEU A 30 4.57 -13.32 -9.69
N SER A 31 4.55 -14.33 -8.81
CA SER A 31 5.74 -14.75 -8.06
C SER A 31 6.83 -15.30 -8.98
N ILE A 32 6.46 -16.07 -10.01
CA ILE A 32 7.40 -16.57 -11.02
C ILE A 32 8.02 -15.40 -11.79
N PHE A 33 7.24 -14.42 -12.21
CA PHE A 33 7.76 -13.23 -12.91
C PHE A 33 8.73 -12.43 -12.04
N LEU A 34 8.41 -12.24 -10.75
CA LEU A 34 9.32 -11.57 -9.82
C LEU A 34 10.63 -12.34 -9.60
N LEU A 35 10.59 -13.67 -9.61
CA LEU A 35 11.81 -14.50 -9.52
C LEU A 35 12.62 -14.46 -10.81
N LEU A 36 11.97 -14.39 -11.97
CA LEU A 36 12.65 -14.28 -13.27
C LEU A 36 13.40 -12.95 -13.41
N ASP A 37 12.90 -11.87 -12.82
CA ASP A 37 13.56 -10.56 -12.82
C ASP A 37 14.91 -10.56 -12.11
N TYR A 38 15.15 -11.54 -11.24
CA TYR A 38 16.42 -11.75 -10.55
C TYR A 38 17.49 -12.44 -11.41
N ILE A 39 17.12 -12.90 -12.62
CA ILE A 39 18.06 -13.56 -13.55
C ILE A 39 18.68 -12.49 -14.45
N PRO A 40 20.02 -12.36 -14.48
CA PRO A 40 20.70 -11.39 -15.34
C PRO A 40 20.33 -11.60 -16.81
N GLY A 41 19.80 -10.56 -17.45
CA GLY A 41 19.37 -10.59 -18.86
C GLY A 41 17.86 -10.78 -19.09
N TYR A 42 17.09 -10.99 -18.03
CA TYR A 42 15.61 -10.99 -18.08
C TYR A 42 15.07 -9.74 -17.38
N SER A 43 14.53 -8.81 -18.14
CA SER A 43 13.74 -7.73 -17.57
C SER A 43 12.26 -8.07 -17.72
N THR A 44 11.53 -8.16 -16.61
CA THR A 44 10.09 -8.42 -16.64
C THR A 44 9.31 -7.11 -16.59
N TRP A 45 8.19 -7.07 -17.28
CA TRP A 45 7.27 -5.93 -17.26
C TRP A 45 6.45 -5.87 -15.95
N VAL A 46 6.65 -6.82 -15.05
CA VAL A 46 5.91 -6.93 -13.78
C VAL A 46 6.64 -6.15 -12.70
N THR A 47 6.49 -4.85 -12.75
CA THR A 47 6.95 -3.96 -11.66
C THR A 47 5.99 -4.02 -10.47
N PRO A 48 6.40 -3.63 -9.24
CA PRO A 48 5.53 -3.59 -8.07
C PRO A 48 4.21 -2.84 -8.30
N PRO A 49 4.16 -1.68 -8.99
CA PRO A 49 2.92 -1.01 -9.36
C PRO A 49 1.98 -1.87 -10.22
N VAL A 50 2.53 -2.57 -11.21
CA VAL A 50 1.74 -3.46 -12.08
C VAL A 50 1.13 -4.61 -11.29
N ALA A 51 1.91 -5.22 -10.39
CA ALA A 51 1.42 -6.29 -9.53
C ALA A 51 0.29 -5.81 -8.59
N LEU A 52 0.44 -4.60 -8.02
CA LEU A 52 -0.59 -3.97 -7.18
C LEU A 52 -1.86 -3.70 -7.99
N PHE A 53 -1.73 -3.14 -9.21
CA PHE A 53 -2.86 -2.84 -10.09
C PHE A 53 -3.64 -4.10 -10.47
N LEU A 54 -2.95 -5.17 -10.85
CA LEU A 54 -3.58 -6.46 -11.15
C LEU A 54 -4.27 -7.06 -9.91
N GLY A 55 -3.65 -6.96 -8.74
CA GLY A 55 -4.25 -7.39 -7.48
C GLY A 55 -5.50 -6.59 -7.14
N LEU A 56 -5.51 -5.28 -7.39
CA LEU A 56 -6.66 -4.40 -7.17
C LEU A 56 -7.81 -4.76 -8.12
N ILE A 57 -7.54 -4.92 -9.41
CA ILE A 57 -8.56 -5.35 -10.40
C ILE A 57 -9.16 -6.69 -9.99
N PHE A 58 -8.32 -7.65 -9.58
CA PHE A 58 -8.80 -8.95 -9.12
C PHE A 58 -9.69 -8.82 -7.88
N ALA A 59 -9.28 -8.03 -6.89
CA ALA A 59 -10.05 -7.82 -5.66
C ALA A 59 -11.41 -7.16 -5.92
N LEU A 60 -11.47 -6.18 -6.84
CA LEU A 60 -12.70 -5.49 -7.21
C LEU A 60 -13.65 -6.38 -8.04
N SER A 61 -13.10 -7.23 -8.92
CA SER A 61 -13.89 -8.08 -9.80
C SER A 61 -14.37 -9.38 -9.16
N SER A 62 -13.53 -10.01 -8.35
CA SER A 62 -13.74 -11.35 -7.81
C SER A 62 -13.85 -11.41 -6.28
N GLY A 63 -13.64 -10.27 -5.60
CA GLY A 63 -13.60 -10.21 -4.14
C GLY A 63 -12.36 -10.91 -3.55
N GLN A 64 -12.38 -11.11 -2.24
CA GLN A 64 -11.26 -11.74 -1.52
C GLN A 64 -11.37 -13.25 -1.52
N ALA A 65 -10.49 -13.95 -2.22
CA ALA A 65 -10.50 -15.40 -2.31
C ALA A 65 -10.12 -16.09 -0.97
N HIS A 66 -9.12 -15.55 -0.26
CA HIS A 66 -8.60 -16.11 0.99
C HIS A 66 -8.28 -15.01 2.04
N PRO A 67 -9.27 -14.32 2.62
CA PRO A 67 -9.03 -13.12 3.43
C PRO A 67 -8.16 -13.38 4.67
N LYS A 68 -8.37 -14.47 5.39
CA LYS A 68 -7.57 -14.81 6.59
C LYS A 68 -6.12 -15.16 6.25
N PHE A 69 -5.92 -15.91 5.18
CA PHE A 69 -4.58 -16.28 4.71
C PHE A 69 -3.83 -15.05 4.21
N ASN A 70 -4.46 -14.24 3.34
CA ASN A 70 -3.87 -13.03 2.79
C ASN A 70 -3.46 -12.05 3.89
N LYS A 71 -4.33 -11.80 4.87
CA LYS A 71 -4.02 -10.94 6.02
C LYS A 71 -2.79 -11.42 6.79
N LYS A 72 -2.69 -12.73 7.02
CA LYS A 72 -1.56 -13.33 7.75
C LYS A 72 -0.27 -13.24 6.94
N VAL A 73 -0.31 -13.64 5.68
CA VAL A 73 0.87 -13.66 4.78
C VAL A 73 1.36 -12.24 4.51
N SER A 74 0.48 -11.31 4.16
CA SER A 74 0.85 -9.91 3.93
C SER A 74 1.51 -9.29 5.16
N LYS A 75 0.99 -9.57 6.38
CA LYS A 75 1.60 -9.09 7.62
C LYS A 75 3.05 -9.58 7.78
N TYR A 76 3.28 -10.88 7.60
CA TYR A 76 4.62 -11.43 7.78
C TYR A 76 5.58 -10.99 6.66
N LEU A 77 5.12 -10.98 5.41
CA LEU A 77 5.94 -10.50 4.29
C LEU A 77 6.35 -9.04 4.51
N LEU A 78 5.42 -8.17 4.92
CA LEU A 78 5.71 -6.78 5.23
C LEU A 78 6.74 -6.67 6.37
N GLN A 79 6.58 -7.43 7.45
CA GLN A 79 7.52 -7.43 8.57
C GLN A 79 8.92 -7.87 8.14
N TYR A 80 9.03 -8.97 7.38
CA TYR A 80 10.32 -9.45 6.88
C TYR A 80 10.95 -8.51 5.86
N SER A 81 10.14 -7.88 4.99
CA SER A 81 10.63 -6.89 4.04
C SER A 81 11.22 -5.67 4.73
N VAL A 82 10.54 -5.15 5.76
CA VAL A 82 11.05 -4.01 6.55
C VAL A 82 12.35 -4.37 7.29
N VAL A 83 12.41 -5.58 7.87
CA VAL A 83 13.65 -6.06 8.51
C VAL A 83 14.77 -6.20 7.48
N GLY A 84 14.49 -6.79 6.31
CA GLY A 84 15.46 -6.93 5.22
C GLY A 84 15.96 -5.58 4.71
N LEU A 85 15.06 -4.61 4.54
CA LEU A 85 15.40 -3.25 4.15
C LEU A 85 16.34 -2.59 5.18
N GLY A 86 16.06 -2.77 6.49
CA GLY A 86 16.92 -2.26 7.56
C GLY A 86 18.34 -2.82 7.53
N PHE A 87 18.54 -4.06 7.12
CA PHE A 87 19.88 -4.64 6.93
C PHE A 87 20.61 -4.09 5.69
N GLY A 88 19.88 -3.66 4.65
CA GLY A 88 20.44 -3.07 3.44
C GLY A 88 20.82 -1.59 3.58
N MET A 89 20.35 -0.91 4.62
CA MET A 89 20.57 0.53 4.80
C MET A 89 21.96 0.81 5.44
N ASN A 90 22.63 1.85 4.93
CA ASN A 90 23.81 2.40 5.59
C ASN A 90 23.40 3.18 6.85
N LEU A 91 23.73 2.67 8.03
CA LEU A 91 23.34 3.25 9.30
C LEU A 91 23.86 4.69 9.50
N GLN A 92 25.07 4.99 9.03
CA GLN A 92 25.66 6.33 9.17
C GLN A 92 24.94 7.34 8.26
N ALA A 93 24.67 6.95 7.01
CA ALA A 93 23.89 7.79 6.09
C ALA A 93 22.47 8.00 6.60
N SER A 94 21.82 6.94 7.11
CA SER A 94 20.47 7.03 7.68
C SER A 94 20.40 7.94 8.91
N LEU A 95 21.41 7.91 9.77
CA LEU A 95 21.48 8.80 10.94
C LEU A 95 21.73 10.26 10.55
N ALA A 96 22.55 10.51 9.52
CA ALA A 96 22.80 11.85 9.01
C ALA A 96 21.52 12.43 8.38
N SER A 97 20.91 11.71 7.45
CA SER A 97 19.64 12.11 6.82
C SER A 97 18.50 12.24 7.85
N GLY A 98 18.47 11.37 8.85
CA GLY A 98 17.48 11.43 9.91
C GLY A 98 17.61 12.71 10.77
N LYS A 99 18.82 13.20 11.00
CA LYS A 99 19.03 14.48 11.73
C LYS A 99 18.58 15.68 10.89
N GLU A 100 18.91 15.70 9.61
CA GLU A 100 18.52 16.77 8.70
C GLU A 100 17.02 16.76 8.38
N GLY A 101 16.44 15.57 8.24
CA GLY A 101 15.02 15.38 7.90
C GLY A 101 14.07 15.40 9.10
N MET A 102 14.56 15.37 10.35
CA MET A 102 13.70 15.23 11.53
C MET A 102 12.71 16.39 11.69
N GLU A 103 13.14 17.60 11.44
CA GLU A 103 12.29 18.79 11.54
C GLU A 103 11.16 18.74 10.50
N PHE A 104 11.47 18.41 9.26
CA PHE A 104 10.49 18.21 8.18
C PHE A 104 9.52 17.07 8.50
N THR A 105 10.01 15.96 9.05
CA THR A 105 9.18 14.83 9.43
C THR A 105 8.18 15.21 10.51
N VAL A 106 8.60 15.90 11.55
CA VAL A 106 7.73 16.35 12.66
C VAL A 106 6.65 17.29 12.12
N ILE A 107 7.06 18.29 11.32
CA ILE A 107 6.12 19.26 10.73
C ILE A 107 5.12 18.54 9.80
N SER A 108 5.61 17.60 8.98
CA SER A 108 4.77 16.85 8.04
C SER A 108 3.76 15.96 8.77
N VAL A 109 4.19 15.20 9.77
CA VAL A 109 3.31 14.31 10.56
C VAL A 109 2.24 15.12 11.30
N VAL A 110 2.64 16.18 12.01
CA VAL A 110 1.71 17.04 12.75
C VAL A 110 0.77 17.77 11.79
N GLY A 111 1.31 18.32 10.71
CA GLY A 111 0.54 19.00 9.66
C GLY A 111 -0.50 18.09 9.00
N THR A 112 -0.09 16.90 8.58
CA THR A 112 -0.99 15.90 7.98
C THR A 112 -2.10 15.49 8.95
N MET A 113 -1.76 15.27 10.21
CA MET A 113 -2.73 14.89 11.22
C MET A 113 -3.75 16.00 11.49
N LEU A 114 -3.32 17.24 11.62
CA LEU A 114 -4.21 18.39 11.84
C LEU A 114 -5.08 18.69 10.61
N ILE A 115 -4.48 18.73 9.44
CA ILE A 115 -5.19 19.02 8.19
C ILE A 115 -6.18 17.89 7.88
N GLY A 116 -5.76 16.64 7.99
CA GLY A 116 -6.62 15.48 7.74
C GLY A 116 -7.81 15.43 8.70
N TRP A 117 -7.57 15.68 9.99
CA TRP A 117 -8.64 15.76 10.98
C TRP A 117 -9.61 16.91 10.68
N PHE A 118 -9.09 18.10 10.34
CA PHE A 118 -9.91 19.27 10.03
C PHE A 118 -10.75 19.06 8.77
N ILE A 119 -10.16 18.54 7.69
CA ILE A 119 -10.87 18.24 6.44
C ILE A 119 -11.92 17.17 6.68
N GLY A 120 -11.57 16.08 7.35
CA GLY A 120 -12.48 14.99 7.65
C GLY A 120 -13.71 15.45 8.45
N ARG A 121 -13.49 16.29 9.46
CA ARG A 121 -14.56 16.79 10.33
C ARG A 121 -15.38 17.90 9.73
N LYS A 122 -14.76 18.88 9.11
CA LYS A 122 -15.44 20.12 8.67
C LYS A 122 -16.00 20.00 7.25
N PHE A 123 -15.24 19.41 6.33
CA PHE A 123 -15.65 19.32 4.92
C PHE A 123 -16.36 18.02 4.61
N LEU A 124 -15.80 16.88 4.97
CA LEU A 124 -16.36 15.57 4.65
C LEU A 124 -17.41 15.12 5.66
N LYS A 125 -17.51 15.79 6.82
CA LYS A 125 -18.47 15.48 7.91
C LYS A 125 -18.40 14.00 8.37
N VAL A 126 -17.21 13.41 8.27
CA VAL A 126 -16.94 12.06 8.76
C VAL A 126 -16.96 12.08 10.29
N ASP A 127 -17.36 10.98 10.93
CA ASP A 127 -17.34 10.87 12.38
C ASP A 127 -15.94 11.08 12.97
N ARG A 128 -15.90 11.41 14.27
CA ARG A 128 -14.65 11.80 14.94
C ARG A 128 -13.61 10.70 14.91
N ASP A 129 -14.02 9.48 15.21
CA ASP A 129 -13.11 8.34 15.37
C ASP A 129 -12.54 7.90 14.03
N THR A 130 -13.37 7.83 12.99
CA THR A 130 -12.92 7.54 11.62
C THR A 130 -12.00 8.65 11.08
N SER A 131 -12.32 9.93 11.28
CA SER A 131 -11.45 11.05 10.87
C SER A 131 -10.08 10.99 11.55
N TYR A 132 -10.07 10.68 12.86
CA TYR A 132 -8.82 10.52 13.60
C TYR A 132 -8.01 9.32 13.11
N LEU A 133 -8.66 8.18 12.88
CA LEU A 133 -8.01 6.96 12.39
C LEU A 133 -7.40 7.15 11.00
N ILE A 134 -8.12 7.81 10.09
CA ILE A 134 -7.59 8.10 8.75
C ILE A 134 -6.40 9.05 8.86
N SER A 135 -6.53 10.15 9.60
CA SER A 135 -5.47 11.16 9.72
C SER A 135 -4.21 10.60 10.41
N SER A 136 -4.38 9.86 11.51
CA SER A 136 -3.25 9.24 12.21
C SER A 136 -2.65 8.08 11.42
N GLY A 137 -3.48 7.27 10.76
CA GLY A 137 -3.02 6.17 9.93
C GLY A 137 -2.25 6.64 8.71
N THR A 138 -2.65 7.75 8.09
CA THR A 138 -1.91 8.39 7.00
C THR A 138 -0.61 9.00 7.51
N ALA A 139 -0.62 9.65 8.68
CA ALA A 139 0.57 10.33 9.21
C ALA A 139 1.65 9.38 9.75
N ILE A 140 1.29 8.18 10.24
CA ILE A 140 2.20 7.27 11.00
C ILE A 140 2.20 5.84 10.44
N CYS A 141 1.81 5.64 9.18
CA CYS A 141 1.82 4.31 8.51
C CYS A 141 1.05 3.20 9.27
N GLY A 142 -0.18 3.44 9.59
CA GLY A 142 -1.04 2.45 10.22
C GLY A 142 -1.25 2.71 11.70
N GLY A 143 -2.00 3.77 11.99
CA GLY A 143 -2.50 4.06 13.32
C GLY A 143 -3.20 2.84 13.91
N SER A 144 -2.43 2.05 14.65
CA SER A 144 -2.93 0.92 15.39
C SER A 144 -4.03 1.41 16.35
N PRO A 145 -5.04 0.62 16.64
CA PRO A 145 -6.21 1.03 17.41
C PRO A 145 -5.88 1.33 18.87
N VAL A 146 -5.27 2.48 19.11
CA VAL A 146 -5.14 3.06 20.45
C VAL A 146 -6.51 3.52 20.96
N LEU A 147 -7.43 3.78 20.02
CA LEU A 147 -8.81 4.08 20.29
C LEU A 147 -9.64 2.79 20.22
N ARG A 148 -10.64 2.68 21.11
CA ARG A 148 -11.67 1.64 21.04
C ARG A 148 -12.62 1.90 19.85
N ALA A 149 -12.07 2.02 18.64
CA ALA A 149 -12.83 2.22 17.42
C ALA A 149 -13.58 0.92 17.06
N LYS A 150 -14.75 1.07 16.46
CA LYS A 150 -15.53 -0.07 15.96
C LYS A 150 -14.79 -0.71 14.79
N ASP A 151 -14.96 -2.01 14.62
CA ASP A 151 -14.34 -2.76 13.50
C ASP A 151 -14.69 -2.17 12.12
N THR A 152 -15.89 -1.59 11.99
CA THR A 152 -16.33 -0.91 10.77
C THR A 152 -15.55 0.36 10.50
N GLU A 153 -15.31 1.21 11.50
CA GLU A 153 -14.57 2.45 11.40
C GLU A 153 -13.09 2.17 11.05
N MET A 154 -12.53 1.15 11.68
CA MET A 154 -11.17 0.69 11.40
C MET A 154 -11.05 0.14 9.96
N SER A 155 -12.03 -0.62 9.48
CA SER A 155 -12.02 -1.16 8.13
C SER A 155 -12.13 -0.05 7.07
N VAL A 156 -12.98 0.95 7.31
CA VAL A 156 -13.11 2.12 6.43
C VAL A 156 -11.81 2.94 6.41
N ALA A 157 -11.23 3.20 7.57
CA ALA A 157 -9.98 3.96 7.66
C ALA A 157 -8.83 3.25 6.94
N LEU A 158 -8.63 1.96 7.20
CA LEU A 158 -7.60 1.17 6.51
C LEU A 158 -7.83 1.10 5.01
N GLY A 159 -9.09 0.89 4.57
CA GLY A 159 -9.43 0.88 3.14
C GLY A 159 -9.10 2.20 2.46
N THR A 160 -9.44 3.33 3.10
CA THR A 160 -9.12 4.67 2.59
C THR A 160 -7.62 4.89 2.48
N ILE A 161 -6.84 4.53 3.50
CA ILE A 161 -5.38 4.67 3.52
C ILE A 161 -4.76 3.84 2.39
N PHE A 162 -5.16 2.58 2.21
CA PHE A 162 -4.65 1.74 1.13
C PHE A 162 -4.98 2.27 -0.26
N ILE A 163 -6.19 2.82 -0.45
CA ILE A 163 -6.57 3.44 -1.73
C ILE A 163 -5.72 4.68 -1.99
N LEU A 164 -5.52 5.54 -1.00
CA LEU A 164 -4.70 6.74 -1.15
C LEU A 164 -3.24 6.39 -1.45
N ASN A 165 -2.68 5.40 -0.78
CA ASN A 165 -1.32 4.92 -1.04
C ASN A 165 -1.19 4.32 -2.45
N ALA A 166 -2.18 3.55 -2.90
CA ALA A 166 -2.21 3.05 -4.27
C ALA A 166 -2.27 4.18 -5.30
N ILE A 167 -3.10 5.20 -5.06
CA ILE A 167 -3.17 6.40 -5.91
C ILE A 167 -1.82 7.12 -5.93
N ALA A 168 -1.20 7.33 -4.77
CA ALA A 168 0.09 7.98 -4.65
C ALA A 168 1.17 7.24 -5.45
N LEU A 169 1.23 5.92 -5.34
CA LEU A 169 2.18 5.06 -6.06
C LEU A 169 2.17 5.29 -7.59
N PHE A 170 1.00 5.56 -8.17
CA PHE A 170 0.88 5.79 -9.61
C PHE A 170 1.00 7.25 -10.01
N ILE A 171 0.47 8.15 -9.18
CA ILE A 171 0.38 9.58 -9.54
C ILE A 171 1.69 10.30 -9.28
N PHE A 172 2.39 10.00 -8.19
CA PHE A 172 3.62 10.72 -7.81
C PHE A 172 4.72 10.63 -8.87
N PRO A 173 5.07 9.47 -9.45
CA PRO A 173 6.05 9.40 -10.52
C PRO A 173 5.67 10.25 -11.74
N VAL A 174 4.38 10.28 -12.10
CA VAL A 174 3.89 11.11 -13.21
C VAL A 174 4.06 12.59 -12.92
N ILE A 175 3.73 13.04 -11.70
CA ILE A 175 3.92 14.43 -11.28
C ILE A 175 5.42 14.78 -11.24
N GLY A 176 6.27 13.91 -10.70
CA GLY A 176 7.71 14.11 -10.64
C GLY A 176 8.32 14.32 -12.03
N HIS A 177 7.95 13.49 -13.00
CA HIS A 177 8.38 13.67 -14.39
C HIS A 177 7.80 14.95 -15.03
N ALA A 178 6.55 15.33 -14.71
CA ALA A 178 5.96 16.56 -15.22
C ALA A 178 6.61 17.83 -14.64
N LEU A 179 7.23 17.72 -13.46
CA LEU A 179 7.98 18.80 -12.81
C LEU A 179 9.48 18.76 -13.08
N ASP A 180 9.94 17.84 -13.95
CA ASP A 180 11.36 17.62 -14.29
C ASP A 180 12.27 17.43 -13.05
N MET A 181 11.73 16.73 -12.01
CA MET A 181 12.49 16.48 -10.79
C MET A 181 13.62 15.48 -11.06
N SER A 182 14.79 15.75 -10.49
CA SER A 182 15.86 14.75 -10.44
C SER A 182 15.43 13.54 -9.58
N GLN A 183 16.05 12.39 -9.77
CA GLN A 183 15.72 11.19 -9.01
C GLN A 183 15.88 11.40 -7.50
N GLN A 184 16.89 12.14 -7.07
CA GLN A 184 17.15 12.43 -5.66
C GLN A 184 16.11 13.39 -5.06
N GLU A 185 15.69 14.43 -5.81
CA GLU A 185 14.61 15.33 -5.40
C GLU A 185 13.29 14.58 -5.30
N PHE A 186 12.99 13.72 -6.29
CA PHE A 186 11.80 12.89 -6.28
C PHE A 186 11.79 11.94 -5.08
N GLY A 187 12.89 11.22 -4.81
CA GLY A 187 12.99 10.30 -3.68
C GLY A 187 12.73 11.02 -2.35
N THR A 188 13.35 12.19 -2.15
CA THR A 188 13.14 13.02 -0.96
C THR A 188 11.68 13.50 -0.84
N TRP A 189 11.13 14.01 -1.94
CA TRP A 189 9.72 14.46 -1.96
C TRP A 189 8.74 13.31 -1.71
N ALA A 190 8.94 12.16 -2.34
CA ALA A 190 8.12 10.98 -2.14
C ALA A 190 8.18 10.48 -0.69
N ALA A 191 9.38 10.46 -0.09
CA ALA A 191 9.56 10.07 1.31
C ALA A 191 8.82 10.99 2.29
N ILE A 192 8.75 12.30 2.01
CA ILE A 192 8.05 13.28 2.85
C ILE A 192 6.54 13.26 2.61
N ALA A 193 6.11 13.08 1.36
CA ALA A 193 4.70 13.24 0.97
C ALA A 193 3.90 11.92 1.01
N ILE A 194 4.55 10.78 0.82
CA ILE A 194 3.92 9.46 0.90
C ILE A 194 4.32 8.84 2.23
N HIS A 195 3.45 8.87 3.21
CA HIS A 195 3.72 8.37 4.57
C HIS A 195 3.62 6.83 4.71
N ASP A 196 3.89 6.08 3.65
CA ASP A 196 3.89 4.62 3.64
C ASP A 196 5.16 4.08 2.96
N THR A 197 5.97 3.36 3.71
CA THR A 197 7.28 2.86 3.26
C THR A 197 7.19 2.04 1.98
N SER A 198 6.17 1.17 1.86
CA SER A 198 6.02 0.31 0.69
C SER A 198 5.68 1.11 -0.57
N SER A 199 4.83 2.12 -0.42
CA SER A 199 4.45 3.01 -1.53
C SER A 199 5.57 3.97 -1.92
N VAL A 200 6.37 4.45 -0.96
CA VAL A 200 7.57 5.26 -1.23
C VAL A 200 8.57 4.46 -2.04
N VAL A 201 8.92 3.25 -1.58
CA VAL A 201 9.86 2.38 -2.30
C VAL A 201 9.32 2.02 -3.69
N GLY A 202 8.03 1.72 -3.80
CA GLY A 202 7.41 1.42 -5.10
C GLY A 202 7.40 2.61 -6.06
N ALA A 203 7.12 3.81 -5.57
CA ALA A 203 7.16 5.04 -6.36
C ALA A 203 8.59 5.41 -6.79
N GLY A 204 9.56 5.28 -5.87
CA GLY A 204 10.98 5.48 -6.16
C GLY A 204 11.47 4.52 -7.22
N ALA A 205 11.19 3.22 -7.09
CA ALA A 205 11.55 2.21 -8.08
C ALA A 205 10.93 2.46 -9.47
N ALA A 206 9.71 3.02 -9.50
CA ALA A 206 9.05 3.39 -10.75
C ALA A 206 9.63 4.66 -11.38
N TYR A 207 10.22 5.54 -10.57
CA TYR A 207 10.82 6.79 -11.02
C TYR A 207 12.26 6.59 -11.51
N GLY A 208 13.07 5.80 -10.79
CA GLY A 208 14.44 5.48 -11.14
C GLY A 208 15.22 4.87 -9.99
N GLU A 209 16.32 4.17 -10.29
CA GLU A 209 17.11 3.43 -9.30
C GLU A 209 17.76 4.35 -8.23
N GLU A 210 18.20 5.54 -8.62
CA GLU A 210 18.81 6.52 -7.72
C GLU A 210 17.76 7.18 -6.79
N ALA A 211 16.48 7.15 -7.13
CA ALA A 211 15.41 7.68 -6.29
C ALA A 211 15.16 6.84 -5.01
N LEU A 212 15.82 5.66 -4.92
CA LEU A 212 15.77 4.78 -3.76
C LEU A 212 16.92 5.00 -2.76
N GLN A 213 17.88 5.83 -3.09
CA GLN A 213 19.06 6.15 -2.26
C GLN A 213 18.79 7.33 -1.36
#